data_16c89349407a23106ac852ae88e11ed2
#
_entry.id   16c89349407a23106ac852ae88e11ed2
#
_cell.length_a   1.000
_cell.length_b   1.000
_cell.length_c   1.000
_cell.angle_alpha   90.00
_cell.angle_beta   90.00
_cell.angle_gamma   90.00
#
_symmetry.space_group_name_H-M   'P 1'
#
loop_
_entity.id
_entity.type
_entity.pdbx_description
1 polymer ?
#
loop_
_entity_poly.entity_id
_entity_poly.type
_entity_poly.pdbx_seq_one_letter_code
_entity_poly.pdbx_strand_id
1 'polypeptide(L)'
;MIFSEFLWRFGIDFAFASGKAVTRPCTVLSISRSPSLNSVSDAPDGFDLVDFVEILQGLVREPSVVGTEDSFFRVLRRELEEVDVTIERYMGVLVARGRDPESIVLSAHIDRHGLLCTGPNEFQYAAFIAGNQGELFGDSVSEQMMSSIADRFTGQRVQAHLPYTGTYLGQGMISSGRLCEFRRNLIFEITGLEYLQPGTPISFLDRLRVTDTHLSAQLDNVLSVALIVYLFRNGFSGTALFTAQEEAGKSWRYALAWLLRESISTSRLLVLDTSPYPTTEAAGAQDLVLRQKDASALFDRDFTREIEDRCLQLGISYSYKDRWIENENLTRAKPMSLGRTELGRLVAATEGRISGTTLQIPTTGYHTAEETASLASVRAAIRLLSSYH
;
A
#
# COMPACT_ATOMS: atom_id res chain seq x y z
N MET A 1 40.44 -23.75 6.85
CA MET A 1 40.68 -25.20 6.74
C MET A 1 39.85 -25.86 7.83
N ILE A 2 38.61 -26.17 7.55
CA ILE A 2 37.59 -27.00 8.23
C ILE A 2 36.22 -26.60 7.64
N PHE A 3 35.95 -27.10 6.41
CA PHE A 3 34.59 -27.12 5.81
C PHE A 3 34.65 -28.02 4.55
N SER A 4 35.01 -29.27 4.69
CA SER A 4 34.98 -30.23 3.59
C SER A 4 34.90 -31.67 4.06
N GLU A 5 33.99 -32.01 4.97
CA GLU A 5 33.67 -33.41 5.32
C GLU A 5 32.24 -33.51 5.86
N PHE A 6 31.23 -33.36 4.98
CA PHE A 6 29.85 -33.76 5.32
C PHE A 6 28.97 -34.03 4.10
N LEU A 7 29.51 -34.57 3.02
CA LEU A 7 28.72 -34.96 1.83
C LEU A 7 29.18 -36.34 1.28
N TRP A 8 29.10 -37.38 2.10
CA TRP A 8 29.25 -38.75 1.61
C TRP A 8 28.46 -39.73 2.48
N ARG A 9 27.12 -39.68 2.33
CA ARG A 9 26.21 -40.78 2.76
C ARG A 9 24.78 -40.44 2.33
N PHE A 10 24.49 -40.65 1.06
CA PHE A 10 23.19 -41.08 0.54
C PHE A 10 23.31 -41.10 -0.99
N GLY A 11 23.58 -42.32 -1.52
CA GLY A 11 23.65 -42.51 -2.97
C GLY A 11 22.29 -42.34 -3.60
N ILE A 12 22.21 -41.37 -4.52
CA ILE A 12 21.16 -41.26 -5.51
C ILE A 12 21.86 -41.01 -6.85
N ASP A 13 21.84 -42.06 -7.70
CA ASP A 13 22.28 -41.97 -9.09
C ASP A 13 21.35 -41.10 -9.90
N PHE A 14 21.85 -40.00 -10.44
CA PHE A 14 21.16 -39.23 -11.46
C PHE A 14 21.50 -39.73 -12.86
N ALA A 15 20.59 -40.45 -13.48
CA ALA A 15 20.64 -40.74 -14.89
C ALA A 15 20.31 -39.51 -15.71
N PHE A 16 21.28 -39.01 -16.48
CA PHE A 16 21.05 -37.95 -17.48
C PHE A 16 20.26 -38.52 -18.67
N ALA A 17 18.99 -38.16 -18.78
CA ALA A 17 18.21 -38.36 -20.01
C ALA A 17 18.29 -37.10 -20.85
N SER A 18 18.92 -37.19 -22.02
CA SER A 18 18.95 -36.17 -23.04
C SER A 18 17.57 -36.04 -23.70
N GLY A 19 16.79 -35.06 -23.30
CA GLY A 19 15.49 -34.75 -23.89
C GLY A 19 15.52 -33.39 -24.57
N LYS A 20 15.27 -33.40 -25.90
CA LYS A 20 15.18 -32.20 -26.74
C LYS A 20 14.13 -31.22 -26.20
N ALA A 21 14.53 -29.98 -26.01
CA ALA A 21 13.64 -28.88 -25.64
C ALA A 21 12.63 -28.66 -26.80
N VAL A 22 11.36 -28.94 -26.53
CA VAL A 22 10.24 -28.52 -27.38
C VAL A 22 9.81 -27.15 -26.90
N THR A 23 10.25 -26.12 -27.58
CA THR A 23 9.73 -24.76 -27.40
C THR A 23 8.31 -24.71 -27.93
N ARG A 24 7.32 -24.72 -27.05
CA ARG A 24 5.95 -24.30 -27.38
C ARG A 24 5.91 -22.77 -27.36
N PRO A 25 5.38 -22.12 -28.42
CA PRO A 25 5.19 -20.68 -28.37
C PRO A 25 4.16 -20.34 -27.32
N CYS A 26 4.49 -19.42 -26.42
CA CYS A 26 3.54 -18.76 -25.52
C CYS A 26 2.51 -18.05 -26.39
N THR A 27 1.28 -18.53 -26.43
CA THR A 27 0.17 -17.83 -27.06
C THR A 27 -0.13 -16.62 -26.19
N VAL A 28 0.27 -15.45 -26.64
CA VAL A 28 -0.16 -14.17 -26.07
C VAL A 28 -1.67 -14.12 -26.29
N LEU A 29 -2.44 -14.32 -25.23
CA LEU A 29 -3.87 -14.04 -25.24
C LEU A 29 -4.05 -12.54 -25.48
N SER A 30 -4.41 -12.18 -26.69
CA SER A 30 -4.86 -10.83 -27.03
C SER A 30 -6.11 -10.54 -26.20
N ILE A 31 -5.97 -9.66 -25.21
CA ILE A 31 -7.11 -9.13 -24.45
C ILE A 31 -7.93 -8.32 -25.44
N SER A 32 -9.16 -8.78 -25.72
CA SER A 32 -10.14 -7.99 -26.46
C SER A 32 -10.38 -6.68 -25.69
N ARG A 33 -9.97 -5.55 -26.27
CA ARG A 33 -10.27 -4.23 -25.75
C ARG A 33 -11.79 -4.08 -25.66
N SER A 34 -12.29 -3.84 -24.46
CA SER A 34 -13.68 -3.42 -24.28
C SER A 34 -13.88 -2.07 -24.98
N PRO A 35 -14.94 -1.90 -25.78
CA PRO A 35 -15.10 -0.70 -26.64
C PRO A 35 -15.34 0.63 -25.91
N SER A 36 -15.51 0.61 -24.59
CA SER A 36 -15.93 1.79 -23.80
C SER A 36 -14.79 2.70 -23.30
N LEU A 37 -13.51 2.28 -23.37
CA LEU A 37 -12.39 3.11 -22.88
C LEU A 37 -11.84 4.10 -23.92
N ASN A 38 -12.23 3.98 -25.18
CA ASN A 38 -11.67 4.80 -26.28
C ASN A 38 -12.23 6.25 -26.38
N SER A 39 -13.13 6.69 -25.49
CA SER A 39 -13.74 8.02 -25.58
C SER A 39 -13.26 9.05 -24.56
N VAL A 40 -12.19 8.75 -23.77
CA VAL A 40 -11.73 9.61 -22.66
C VAL A 40 -10.39 10.33 -22.95
N SER A 41 -9.88 10.28 -24.19
CA SER A 41 -8.56 10.84 -24.54
C SER A 41 -8.47 12.38 -24.68
N ASP A 42 -9.55 13.14 -24.47
CA ASP A 42 -9.57 14.60 -24.60
C ASP A 42 -9.88 15.31 -23.27
N ALA A 43 -9.26 14.92 -22.17
CA ALA A 43 -9.36 15.69 -20.94
C ALA A 43 -8.49 16.96 -21.05
N PRO A 44 -9.05 18.16 -20.80
CA PRO A 44 -8.33 19.45 -20.94
C PRO A 44 -7.15 19.62 -19.97
N ASP A 45 -6.93 18.67 -19.06
CA ASP A 45 -5.91 18.69 -18.03
C ASP A 45 -4.70 17.75 -18.30
N GLY A 46 -4.65 17.12 -19.48
CA GLY A 46 -3.53 16.25 -19.88
C GLY A 46 -3.45 14.92 -19.13
N PHE A 47 -4.45 14.55 -18.32
CA PHE A 47 -4.48 13.28 -17.60
C PHE A 47 -4.83 12.11 -18.52
N ASP A 48 -3.88 11.18 -18.70
CA ASP A 48 -4.12 9.92 -19.41
C ASP A 48 -4.59 8.84 -18.43
N LEU A 49 -5.91 8.61 -18.41
CA LEU A 49 -6.52 7.58 -17.58
C LEU A 49 -6.08 6.18 -17.98
N VAL A 50 -5.80 5.93 -19.27
CA VAL A 50 -5.42 4.60 -19.75
C VAL A 50 -4.04 4.23 -19.22
N ASP A 51 -3.05 5.12 -19.35
CA ASP A 51 -1.70 4.91 -18.80
C ASP A 51 -1.74 4.73 -17.28
N PHE A 52 -2.48 5.58 -16.56
CA PHE A 52 -2.64 5.44 -15.11
C PHE A 52 -3.25 4.09 -14.71
N VAL A 53 -4.29 3.64 -15.38
CA VAL A 53 -4.96 2.36 -15.10
C VAL A 53 -4.05 1.19 -15.42
N GLU A 54 -3.24 1.26 -16.48
CA GLU A 54 -2.25 0.22 -16.82
C GLU A 54 -1.19 0.09 -15.71
N ILE A 55 -0.65 1.22 -15.20
CA ILE A 55 0.27 1.24 -14.07
C ILE A 55 -0.38 0.61 -12.84
N LEU A 56 -1.56 1.09 -12.45
CA LEU A 56 -2.27 0.60 -11.26
C LEU A 56 -2.59 -0.89 -11.38
N GLN A 57 -3.03 -1.36 -12.54
CA GLN A 57 -3.33 -2.77 -12.79
C GLN A 57 -2.08 -3.65 -12.66
N GLY A 58 -0.94 -3.18 -13.15
CA GLY A 58 0.35 -3.86 -13.00
C GLY A 58 0.71 -4.02 -11.53
N LEU A 59 0.62 -2.94 -10.76
CA LEU A 59 0.97 -2.92 -9.33
C LEU A 59 -0.02 -3.72 -8.46
N VAL A 60 -1.32 -3.64 -8.72
CA VAL A 60 -2.36 -4.38 -7.96
C VAL A 60 -2.14 -5.90 -8.04
N ARG A 61 -1.67 -6.41 -9.19
CA ARG A 61 -1.43 -7.84 -9.41
C ARG A 61 -0.25 -8.41 -8.62
N GLU A 62 0.69 -7.56 -8.22
CA GLU A 62 1.88 -8.01 -7.52
C GLU A 62 1.61 -8.15 -6.02
N PRO A 63 2.06 -9.24 -5.37
CA PRO A 63 1.89 -9.40 -3.94
C PRO A 63 2.76 -8.41 -3.17
N SER A 64 2.19 -7.79 -2.15
CA SER A 64 2.91 -6.90 -1.22
C SER A 64 2.42 -7.07 0.21
N VAL A 65 2.24 -8.31 0.64
CA VAL A 65 1.80 -8.59 2.02
C VAL A 65 2.84 -8.06 3.01
N VAL A 66 2.36 -7.42 4.07
CA VAL A 66 3.17 -6.83 5.15
C VAL A 66 4.30 -7.76 5.59
N GLY A 67 5.54 -7.28 5.51
CA GLY A 67 6.75 -8.01 5.87
C GLY A 67 7.32 -8.91 4.76
N THR A 68 6.73 -8.93 3.56
CA THR A 68 7.18 -9.72 2.41
C THR A 68 7.14 -8.92 1.09
N GLU A 69 7.48 -7.64 1.14
CA GLU A 69 7.33 -6.68 0.05
C GLU A 69 8.46 -6.74 -1.00
N ASP A 70 9.43 -7.65 -0.87
CA ASP A 70 10.61 -7.69 -1.76
C ASP A 70 10.25 -7.90 -3.25
N SER A 71 9.22 -8.69 -3.55
CA SER A 71 8.74 -8.89 -4.92
C SER A 71 8.17 -7.59 -5.49
N PHE A 72 7.41 -6.86 -4.70
CA PHE A 72 6.81 -5.59 -5.09
C PHE A 72 7.87 -4.50 -5.32
N PHE A 73 8.88 -4.40 -4.46
CA PHE A 73 9.99 -3.47 -4.67
C PHE A 73 10.71 -3.70 -6.01
N ARG A 74 10.84 -4.96 -6.47
CA ARG A 74 11.46 -5.25 -7.77
C ARG A 74 10.59 -4.82 -8.94
N VAL A 75 9.28 -5.00 -8.82
CA VAL A 75 8.33 -4.52 -9.84
C VAL A 75 8.36 -3.01 -9.90
N LEU A 76 8.22 -2.35 -8.74
CA LEU A 76 8.28 -0.90 -8.64
C LEU A 76 9.58 -0.32 -9.21
N ARG A 77 10.72 -0.98 -8.92
CA ARG A 77 12.01 -0.56 -9.51
C ARG A 77 11.96 -0.61 -11.04
N ARG A 78 11.42 -1.66 -11.65
CA ARG A 78 11.30 -1.76 -13.11
C ARG A 78 10.42 -0.66 -13.69
N GLU A 79 9.29 -0.34 -13.04
CA GLU A 79 8.41 0.77 -13.45
C GLU A 79 9.13 2.13 -13.43
N LEU A 80 10.07 2.30 -12.51
CA LEU A 80 10.85 3.53 -12.36
C LEU A 80 12.14 3.54 -13.21
N GLU A 81 12.67 2.41 -13.65
CA GLU A 81 13.84 2.34 -14.55
C GLU A 81 13.54 2.88 -15.97
N GLU A 82 12.28 3.01 -16.33
CA GLU A 82 11.84 3.58 -17.61
C GLU A 82 11.80 5.13 -17.60
N VAL A 83 12.05 5.77 -16.45
CA VAL A 83 12.02 7.22 -16.27
C VAL A 83 13.37 7.75 -15.79
N ASP A 84 13.61 9.05 -15.99
CA ASP A 84 14.87 9.71 -15.64
C ASP A 84 14.96 10.00 -14.12
N VAL A 85 15.21 8.95 -13.34
CA VAL A 85 15.35 9.02 -11.88
C VAL A 85 16.52 8.18 -11.38
N THR A 86 17.13 8.61 -10.28
CA THR A 86 18.07 7.77 -9.53
C THR A 86 17.31 6.92 -8.53
N ILE A 87 17.50 5.59 -8.56
CA ILE A 87 16.80 4.64 -7.70
C ILE A 87 17.75 4.03 -6.69
N GLU A 88 17.42 4.13 -5.42
CA GLU A 88 18.14 3.51 -4.30
C GLU A 88 17.21 2.62 -3.48
N ARG A 89 17.69 1.45 -3.05
CA ARG A 89 17.04 0.58 -2.08
C ARG A 89 17.82 0.63 -0.77
N TYR A 90 17.17 1.04 0.31
CA TYR A 90 17.76 1.09 1.64
C TYR A 90 16.81 0.52 2.69
N MET A 91 17.16 -0.59 3.32
CA MET A 91 16.29 -1.29 4.29
C MET A 91 14.87 -1.50 3.73
N GLY A 92 13.85 -1.04 4.46
CA GLY A 92 12.44 -1.10 4.09
C GLY A 92 11.95 0.09 3.26
N VAL A 93 12.82 0.79 2.53
CA VAL A 93 12.44 1.90 1.65
C VAL A 93 13.12 1.79 0.28
N LEU A 94 12.40 2.07 -0.78
CA LEU A 94 12.92 2.35 -2.11
C LEU A 94 12.75 3.84 -2.36
N VAL A 95 13.80 4.49 -2.80
CA VAL A 95 13.84 5.93 -3.04
C VAL A 95 14.05 6.18 -4.51
N ALA A 96 13.23 7.04 -5.09
CA ALA A 96 13.40 7.58 -6.43
C ALA A 96 13.66 9.09 -6.34
N ARG A 97 14.75 9.57 -6.95
CA ARG A 97 15.09 10.99 -6.98
C ARG A 97 15.09 11.48 -8.41
N GLY A 98 14.26 12.48 -8.67
CA GLY A 98 14.25 13.21 -9.94
C GLY A 98 15.34 14.29 -10.01
N ARG A 99 15.17 15.22 -10.93
CA ARG A 99 16.19 16.26 -11.23
C ARG A 99 16.28 17.37 -10.18
N ASP A 100 15.17 17.62 -9.43
CA ASP A 100 15.09 18.60 -8.34
C ASP A 100 14.63 17.92 -7.04
N PRO A 101 15.52 17.08 -6.45
CA PRO A 101 15.14 16.18 -5.36
C PRO A 101 14.77 16.89 -4.06
N GLU A 102 15.09 18.18 -3.91
CA GLU A 102 14.82 18.96 -2.71
C GLU A 102 13.50 19.75 -2.79
N SER A 103 12.86 19.83 -3.97
CA SER A 103 11.64 20.63 -4.17
C SER A 103 10.49 20.13 -3.30
N ILE A 104 10.29 18.82 -3.26
CA ILE A 104 9.27 18.15 -2.45
C ILE A 104 9.65 16.67 -2.25
N VAL A 105 9.33 16.12 -1.10
CA VAL A 105 9.47 14.68 -0.82
C VAL A 105 8.09 14.06 -0.71
N LEU A 106 7.75 13.15 -1.62
CA LEU A 106 6.54 12.33 -1.53
C LEU A 106 6.85 11.04 -0.75
N SER A 107 5.89 10.53 -0.01
CA SER A 107 5.98 9.19 0.60
C SER A 107 4.68 8.43 0.40
N ALA A 108 4.77 7.13 0.08
CA ALA A 108 3.64 6.22 0.07
C ALA A 108 4.11 4.83 0.52
N HIS A 109 3.32 4.16 1.37
CA HIS A 109 3.63 2.78 1.72
C HIS A 109 3.19 1.81 0.62
N ILE A 110 3.89 0.67 0.55
CA ILE A 110 3.67 -0.32 -0.50
C ILE A 110 3.03 -1.60 0.00
N ASP A 111 3.04 -1.81 1.32
CA ASP A 111 2.51 -3.01 1.93
C ASP A 111 0.98 -2.96 2.01
N ARG A 112 0.39 -4.14 1.92
CA ARG A 112 -1.05 -4.37 1.98
C ARG A 112 -1.40 -5.46 2.98
N HIS A 113 -2.63 -5.42 3.48
CA HIS A 113 -3.15 -6.45 4.36
C HIS A 113 -3.14 -7.83 3.69
N GLY A 114 -2.79 -8.84 4.47
CA GLY A 114 -2.74 -10.23 4.05
C GLY A 114 -2.41 -11.13 5.23
N LEU A 115 -2.05 -12.38 4.93
CA LEU A 115 -1.71 -13.39 5.93
C LEU A 115 -0.31 -13.95 5.67
N LEU A 116 0.30 -14.51 6.71
CA LEU A 116 1.54 -15.29 6.62
C LEU A 116 1.29 -16.71 7.11
N CYS A 117 1.70 -17.70 6.33
CA CYS A 117 1.69 -19.08 6.76
C CYS A 117 2.62 -19.24 7.98
N THR A 118 2.14 -19.85 9.05
CA THR A 118 2.91 -20.11 10.28
C THR A 118 3.03 -21.61 10.60
N GLY A 119 2.29 -22.44 9.89
CA GLY A 119 2.29 -23.90 10.02
C GLY A 119 1.26 -24.56 9.10
N PRO A 120 1.10 -25.90 9.19
CA PRO A 120 0.10 -26.60 8.38
C PRO A 120 -1.31 -26.07 8.65
N ASN A 121 -1.95 -25.58 7.58
CA ASN A 121 -3.26 -24.91 7.60
C ASN A 121 -3.41 -23.84 8.70
N GLU A 122 -2.33 -23.08 8.95
CA GLU A 122 -2.31 -22.04 9.94
C GLU A 122 -1.73 -20.75 9.34
N PHE A 123 -2.54 -19.69 9.26
CA PHE A 123 -2.20 -18.43 8.62
C PHE A 123 -2.46 -17.27 9.56
N GLN A 124 -1.39 -16.62 9.98
CA GLN A 124 -1.45 -15.48 10.89
C GLN A 124 -1.71 -14.19 10.11
N TYR A 125 -2.54 -13.30 10.68
CA TYR A 125 -2.71 -11.94 10.17
C TYR A 125 -1.37 -11.20 10.16
N ALA A 126 -0.97 -10.66 9.02
CA ALA A 126 0.37 -10.09 8.83
C ALA A 126 0.47 -8.65 9.30
N ALA A 127 -0.60 -7.88 9.17
CA ALA A 127 -0.64 -6.49 9.64
C ALA A 127 -0.71 -6.41 11.16
N PHE A 128 -0.41 -5.23 11.68
CA PHE A 128 -0.46 -5.00 13.09
C PHE A 128 -1.89 -4.70 13.54
N ILE A 129 -2.41 -5.45 14.49
CA ILE A 129 -3.72 -5.19 15.10
C ILE A 129 -3.71 -3.89 15.95
N ALA A 130 -2.69 -3.11 15.86
CA ALA A 130 -2.32 -2.08 16.80
C ALA A 130 -2.67 -0.64 16.45
N GLY A 131 -3.61 -0.37 15.62
CA GLY A 131 -4.33 0.89 15.81
C GLY A 131 -4.81 1.05 17.26
N ASN A 132 -4.76 -0.04 18.03
CA ASN A 132 -5.25 -0.23 19.39
C ASN A 132 -4.22 -0.88 20.33
N GLN A 133 -2.93 -0.49 20.25
CA GLN A 133 -1.93 -0.98 21.22
C GLN A 133 -2.40 -0.87 22.68
N GLY A 134 -3.18 0.16 23.02
CA GLY A 134 -3.80 0.28 24.34
C GLY A 134 -4.84 -0.82 24.64
N GLU A 135 -5.50 -1.35 23.62
CA GLU A 135 -6.44 -2.48 23.76
C GLU A 135 -5.71 -3.85 23.77
N LEU A 136 -4.44 -3.89 23.32
CA LEU A 136 -3.59 -5.08 23.36
C LEU A 136 -2.78 -5.20 24.67
N PHE A 137 -2.63 -4.13 25.41
CA PHE A 137 -1.95 -4.11 26.71
C PHE A 137 -2.90 -4.35 27.90
N GLY A 138 -4.19 -4.21 27.73
CA GLY A 138 -5.21 -4.67 28.66
C GLY A 138 -5.65 -6.09 28.30
N ASP A 139 -6.26 -6.79 29.20
CA ASP A 139 -6.50 -8.23 29.22
C ASP A 139 -7.24 -8.86 28.04
N SER A 140 -7.69 -8.11 27.02
CA SER A 140 -8.26 -8.68 25.79
C SER A 140 -8.32 -7.66 24.66
N VAL A 141 -7.94 -8.09 23.46
CA VAL A 141 -8.42 -7.47 22.22
C VAL A 141 -9.94 -7.61 22.22
N SER A 142 -10.69 -6.51 22.04
CA SER A 142 -12.14 -6.60 22.10
C SER A 142 -12.66 -7.60 21.07
N GLU A 143 -13.56 -8.50 21.45
CA GLU A 143 -14.20 -9.47 20.56
C GLU A 143 -14.79 -8.80 19.32
N GLN A 144 -15.33 -7.59 19.47
CA GLN A 144 -15.88 -6.81 18.37
C GLN A 144 -14.83 -6.43 17.32
N MET A 145 -13.61 -6.06 17.74
CA MET A 145 -12.52 -5.74 16.81
C MET A 145 -12.05 -6.99 16.11
N MET A 146 -11.88 -8.09 16.84
CA MET A 146 -11.47 -9.38 16.30
C MET A 146 -12.48 -9.90 15.27
N SER A 147 -13.77 -9.83 15.60
CA SER A 147 -14.83 -10.18 14.68
C SER A 147 -14.79 -9.32 13.41
N SER A 148 -14.63 -8.00 13.55
CA SER A 148 -14.61 -7.10 12.40
C SER A 148 -13.41 -7.34 11.46
N ILE A 149 -12.27 -7.78 11.98
CA ILE A 149 -11.13 -8.18 11.15
C ILE A 149 -11.40 -9.56 10.52
N ALA A 150 -11.86 -10.54 11.31
CA ALA A 150 -12.17 -11.87 10.80
C ALA A 150 -13.22 -11.82 9.67
N ASP A 151 -14.23 -10.97 9.82
CA ASP A 151 -15.31 -10.80 8.83
C ASP A 151 -14.82 -10.25 7.48
N ARG A 152 -13.73 -9.44 7.48
CA ARG A 152 -13.11 -8.96 6.22
C ARG A 152 -12.42 -10.06 5.44
N PHE A 153 -11.91 -11.07 6.13
CA PHE A 153 -11.11 -12.14 5.55
C PHE A 153 -11.91 -13.42 5.29
N THR A 154 -12.84 -13.78 6.18
CA THR A 154 -13.61 -15.03 6.06
C THR A 154 -14.43 -15.04 4.78
N GLY A 155 -14.33 -16.15 4.03
CA GLY A 155 -14.99 -16.30 2.73
C GLY A 155 -14.27 -15.65 1.57
N GLN A 156 -13.17 -14.91 1.80
CA GLN A 156 -12.40 -14.28 0.73
C GLN A 156 -11.53 -15.30 -0.01
N ARG A 157 -11.43 -15.11 -1.33
CA ARG A 157 -10.47 -15.84 -2.17
C ARG A 157 -9.10 -15.21 -2.02
N VAL A 158 -8.09 -16.08 -1.88
CA VAL A 158 -6.71 -15.68 -1.65
C VAL A 158 -5.76 -16.46 -2.54
N GLN A 159 -4.55 -15.94 -2.68
CA GLN A 159 -3.47 -16.55 -3.42
C GLN A 159 -2.18 -16.55 -2.60
N ALA A 160 -1.41 -17.64 -2.75
CA ALA A 160 -0.12 -17.82 -2.12
C ALA A 160 1.01 -17.52 -3.10
N HIS A 161 2.08 -16.93 -2.60
CA HIS A 161 3.26 -16.59 -3.39
C HIS A 161 4.54 -17.02 -2.68
N LEU A 162 5.59 -17.32 -3.43
CA LEU A 162 6.92 -17.46 -2.84
C LEU A 162 7.37 -16.11 -2.29
N PRO A 163 7.85 -16.06 -1.03
CA PRO A 163 8.51 -14.85 -0.53
C PRO A 163 9.69 -14.48 -1.44
N TYR A 164 10.06 -13.22 -1.49
CA TYR A 164 11.12 -12.62 -2.32
C TYR A 164 10.86 -12.64 -3.83
N THR A 165 10.35 -13.74 -4.41
CA THR A 165 10.14 -13.82 -5.87
C THR A 165 8.74 -13.42 -6.32
N GLY A 166 7.75 -13.46 -5.44
CA GLY A 166 6.36 -13.24 -5.79
C GLY A 166 5.78 -14.34 -6.71
N THR A 167 6.50 -15.45 -6.90
CA THR A 167 6.03 -16.54 -7.76
C THR A 167 4.76 -17.16 -7.19
N TYR A 168 3.72 -17.23 -8.01
CA TYR A 168 2.45 -17.83 -7.65
C TYR A 168 2.59 -19.31 -7.29
N LEU A 169 2.03 -19.73 -6.15
CA LEU A 169 2.04 -21.11 -5.65
C LEU A 169 0.67 -21.80 -5.74
N GLY A 170 -0.40 -21.04 -5.61
CA GLY A 170 -1.75 -21.59 -5.61
C GLY A 170 -2.77 -20.58 -5.07
N GLN A 171 -4.02 -20.96 -5.06
CA GLN A 171 -5.12 -20.18 -4.51
C GLN A 171 -6.02 -21.01 -3.62
N GLY A 172 -6.70 -20.34 -2.70
CA GLY A 172 -7.62 -20.95 -1.76
C GLY A 172 -8.72 -19.99 -1.33
N MET A 173 -9.47 -20.42 -0.34
CA MET A 173 -10.52 -19.63 0.27
C MET A 173 -10.37 -19.67 1.79
N ILE A 174 -10.44 -18.53 2.43
CA ILE A 174 -10.39 -18.43 3.91
C ILE A 174 -11.69 -19.00 4.47
N SER A 175 -11.59 -20.10 5.21
CA SER A 175 -12.73 -20.86 5.74
C SER A 175 -13.14 -20.44 7.13
N SER A 176 -12.18 -20.05 7.96
CA SER A 176 -12.40 -19.67 9.36
C SER A 176 -11.33 -18.71 9.88
N GLY A 177 -11.63 -17.98 10.93
CA GLY A 177 -10.70 -17.17 11.67
C GLY A 177 -10.92 -17.32 13.17
N ARG A 178 -9.86 -17.34 13.96
CA ARG A 178 -9.91 -17.42 15.42
C ARG A 178 -8.84 -16.57 16.07
N LEU A 179 -9.11 -16.06 17.26
CA LEU A 179 -8.09 -15.43 18.10
C LEU A 179 -7.15 -16.50 18.67
N CYS A 180 -5.85 -16.27 18.54
CA CYS A 180 -4.83 -16.97 19.30
C CYS A 180 -4.37 -16.09 20.45
N GLU A 181 -4.84 -16.37 21.66
CA GLU A 181 -4.51 -15.58 22.87
C GLU A 181 -3.00 -15.60 23.14
N PHE A 182 -2.34 -16.73 22.93
CA PHE A 182 -0.90 -16.86 23.11
C PHE A 182 -0.10 -15.95 22.19
N ARG A 183 -0.48 -15.85 20.91
CA ARG A 183 0.17 -14.97 19.92
C ARG A 183 -0.41 -13.56 19.90
N ARG A 184 -1.52 -13.34 20.60
CA ARG A 184 -2.30 -12.09 20.56
C ARG A 184 -2.57 -11.66 19.12
N ASN A 185 -2.97 -12.60 18.27
CA ASN A 185 -3.19 -12.37 16.85
C ASN A 185 -4.31 -13.27 16.31
N LEU A 186 -4.85 -12.90 15.15
CA LEU A 186 -5.80 -13.71 14.40
C LEU A 186 -5.06 -14.79 13.61
N ILE A 187 -5.57 -15.98 13.70
CA ILE A 187 -5.13 -17.15 12.94
C ILE A 187 -6.29 -17.61 12.07
N PHE A 188 -6.01 -17.81 10.80
CA PHE A 188 -6.96 -18.26 9.79
C PHE A 188 -6.62 -19.65 9.28
N GLU A 189 -7.63 -20.34 8.75
CA GLU A 189 -7.51 -21.58 8.00
C GLU A 189 -7.94 -21.32 6.55
N ILE A 190 -7.24 -21.93 5.59
CA ILE A 190 -7.48 -21.71 4.17
C ILE A 190 -7.64 -23.04 3.45
N THR A 191 -8.81 -23.29 2.91
CA THR A 191 -9.07 -24.47 2.09
C THR A 191 -8.33 -24.35 0.75
N GLY A 192 -7.56 -25.36 0.38
CA GLY A 192 -6.79 -25.45 -0.86
C GLY A 192 -5.33 -25.00 -0.73
N LEU A 193 -4.91 -24.54 0.45
CA LEU A 193 -3.54 -24.10 0.74
C LEU A 193 -2.99 -24.65 2.06
N GLU A 194 -3.41 -25.86 2.45
CA GLU A 194 -3.17 -26.45 3.79
C GLU A 194 -1.68 -26.76 4.08
N TYR A 195 -0.87 -26.93 3.03
CA TYR A 195 0.51 -27.46 3.17
C TYR A 195 1.57 -26.51 2.60
N LEU A 196 1.49 -25.23 2.97
CA LEU A 196 2.51 -24.25 2.58
C LEU A 196 3.65 -24.18 3.60
N GLN A 197 4.80 -23.71 3.13
CA GLN A 197 5.95 -23.46 4.00
C GLN A 197 5.69 -22.24 4.91
N PRO A 198 6.09 -22.29 6.19
CA PRO A 198 6.06 -21.11 7.04
C PRO A 198 6.78 -19.92 6.41
N GLY A 199 6.21 -18.72 6.58
CA GLY A 199 6.70 -17.50 5.94
C GLY A 199 6.14 -17.25 4.53
N THR A 200 5.33 -18.16 3.98
CA THR A 200 4.65 -17.96 2.70
C THR A 200 3.58 -16.87 2.85
N PRO A 201 3.65 -15.76 2.08
CA PRO A 201 2.64 -14.71 2.08
C PRO A 201 1.38 -15.14 1.32
N ILE A 202 0.25 -14.71 1.86
CA ILE A 202 -1.07 -14.92 1.32
C ILE A 202 -1.73 -13.56 1.11
N SER A 203 -1.97 -13.18 -0.13
CA SER A 203 -2.69 -11.96 -0.52
C SER A 203 -4.12 -12.28 -0.92
N PHE A 204 -4.99 -11.28 -0.89
CA PHE A 204 -6.29 -11.39 -1.54
C PHE A 204 -6.12 -11.73 -3.03
N LEU A 205 -7.07 -12.48 -3.57
CA LEU A 205 -7.18 -12.65 -5.02
C LEU A 205 -7.78 -11.35 -5.58
N ASP A 206 -6.91 -10.38 -5.79
CA ASP A 206 -7.28 -9.03 -6.12
C ASP A 206 -7.38 -8.83 -7.63
N ARG A 207 -8.37 -8.06 -8.06
CA ARG A 207 -8.58 -7.65 -9.45
C ARG A 207 -9.05 -6.21 -9.48
N LEU A 208 -8.27 -5.37 -10.12
CA LEU A 208 -8.71 -4.00 -10.38
C LEU A 208 -9.99 -4.01 -11.24
N ARG A 209 -11.03 -3.39 -10.74
CA ARG A 209 -12.26 -3.09 -11.45
C ARG A 209 -12.32 -1.60 -11.71
N VAL A 210 -12.60 -1.23 -12.94
CA VAL A 210 -12.72 0.15 -13.39
C VAL A 210 -14.11 0.34 -13.97
N THR A 211 -14.81 1.33 -13.50
CA THR A 211 -16.09 1.81 -14.05
C THR A 211 -15.91 3.23 -14.57
N ASP A 212 -16.93 3.84 -15.11
CA ASP A 212 -16.89 5.23 -15.59
C ASP A 212 -16.61 6.25 -14.48
N THR A 213 -16.81 5.88 -13.21
CA THR A 213 -16.73 6.80 -12.07
C THR A 213 -15.82 6.34 -10.94
N HIS A 214 -15.46 5.05 -10.87
CA HIS A 214 -14.75 4.49 -9.73
C HIS A 214 -13.71 3.46 -10.12
N LEU A 215 -12.68 3.33 -9.27
CA LEU A 215 -11.74 2.23 -9.21
C LEU A 215 -12.04 1.38 -7.98
N SER A 216 -11.92 0.05 -8.08
CA SER A 216 -12.10 -0.84 -6.95
C SER A 216 -11.10 -1.98 -6.96
N ALA A 217 -10.33 -2.13 -5.88
CA ALA A 217 -9.32 -3.15 -5.62
C ALA A 217 -8.90 -3.09 -4.14
N GLN A 218 -7.86 -3.80 -3.72
CA GLN A 218 -7.15 -3.49 -2.47
C GLN A 218 -6.25 -2.27 -2.74
N LEU A 219 -6.78 -1.06 -2.57
CA LEU A 219 -6.17 0.21 -3.00
C LEU A 219 -5.17 0.79 -1.99
N ASP A 220 -5.33 0.46 -0.72
CA ASP A 220 -4.50 0.92 0.39
C ASP A 220 -3.16 0.18 0.41
N ASN A 221 -2.00 0.77 0.03
CA ASN A 221 -1.85 2.14 -0.51
C ASN A 221 -1.23 2.09 -1.94
N VAL A 222 -1.47 1.00 -2.68
CA VAL A 222 -0.99 0.83 -4.05
C VAL A 222 -1.50 1.93 -4.99
N LEU A 223 -2.62 2.56 -4.65
CA LEU A 223 -3.18 3.69 -5.39
C LEU A 223 -2.23 4.89 -5.36
N SER A 224 -1.73 5.27 -4.19
CA SER A 224 -0.77 6.37 -4.04
C SER A 224 0.58 6.02 -4.69
N VAL A 225 0.99 4.75 -4.64
CA VAL A 225 2.19 4.29 -5.36
C VAL A 225 2.03 4.47 -6.86
N ALA A 226 0.88 4.08 -7.43
CA ALA A 226 0.59 4.27 -8.86
C ALA A 226 0.58 5.74 -9.25
N LEU A 227 0.03 6.63 -8.39
CA LEU A 227 0.08 8.07 -8.60
C LEU A 227 1.51 8.59 -8.72
N ILE A 228 2.40 8.18 -7.81
CA ILE A 228 3.81 8.63 -7.84
C ILE A 228 4.53 8.11 -9.09
N VAL A 229 4.32 6.85 -9.48
CA VAL A 229 4.90 6.30 -10.72
C VAL A 229 4.40 7.08 -11.94
N TYR A 230 3.09 7.33 -12.01
CA TYR A 230 2.50 8.14 -13.08
C TYR A 230 3.09 9.56 -13.15
N LEU A 231 3.27 10.20 -11.99
CA LEU A 231 3.87 11.54 -11.90
C LEU A 231 5.31 11.54 -12.45
N PHE A 232 6.14 10.57 -12.08
CA PHE A 232 7.51 10.47 -12.62
C PHE A 232 7.50 10.27 -14.13
N ARG A 233 6.61 9.43 -14.68
CA ARG A 233 6.46 9.27 -16.13
C ARG A 233 6.06 10.58 -16.83
N ASN A 234 5.38 11.46 -16.10
CA ASN A 234 4.93 12.77 -16.61
C ASN A 234 5.80 13.95 -16.14
N GLY A 235 7.07 13.70 -15.75
CA GLY A 235 8.07 14.76 -15.53
C GLY A 235 8.21 15.25 -14.10
N PHE A 236 7.60 14.61 -13.10
CA PHE A 236 7.84 14.95 -11.68
C PHE A 236 9.33 14.86 -11.36
N SER A 237 9.86 15.89 -10.70
CA SER A 237 11.31 16.06 -10.49
C SER A 237 11.77 15.94 -9.04
N GLY A 238 10.87 15.82 -8.07
CA GLY A 238 11.16 15.70 -6.64
C GLY A 238 11.69 14.33 -6.22
N THR A 239 11.63 14.06 -4.93
CA THR A 239 11.99 12.76 -4.34
C THR A 239 10.74 11.98 -3.97
N ALA A 240 10.74 10.66 -4.13
CA ALA A 240 9.71 9.77 -3.61
C ALA A 240 10.30 8.66 -2.73
N LEU A 241 9.64 8.39 -1.61
CA LEU A 241 9.91 7.30 -0.69
C LEU A 241 8.77 6.27 -0.80
N PHE A 242 9.11 5.04 -1.13
CA PHE A 242 8.18 3.92 -1.14
C PHE A 242 8.53 3.04 0.05
N THR A 243 7.69 3.05 1.09
CA THR A 243 8.00 2.48 2.39
C THR A 243 7.28 1.17 2.63
N ALA A 244 7.93 0.21 3.29
CA ALA A 244 7.38 -1.09 3.67
C ALA A 244 6.87 -1.08 5.11
N GLN A 245 5.94 -1.99 5.42
CA GLN A 245 5.47 -2.30 6.78
C GLN A 245 4.80 -1.11 7.51
N GLU A 246 4.05 -0.27 6.77
CA GLU A 246 3.21 0.76 7.40
C GLU A 246 2.13 0.10 8.26
N GLU A 247 1.48 -0.90 7.73
CA GLU A 247 0.42 -1.68 8.36
C GLU A 247 0.90 -2.51 9.57
N ALA A 248 2.23 -2.64 9.72
CA ALA A 248 2.88 -3.12 10.94
C ALA A 248 3.44 -2.00 11.82
N GLY A 249 3.15 -0.74 11.49
CA GLY A 249 3.60 0.44 12.23
C GLY A 249 5.10 0.70 12.20
N LYS A 250 5.81 0.28 11.14
CA LYS A 250 7.29 0.35 11.06
C LYS A 250 7.82 1.23 9.94
N SER A 251 7.04 1.59 8.93
CA SER A 251 7.47 2.33 7.74
C SER A 251 8.24 3.61 8.07
N TRP A 252 7.74 4.38 9.03
CA TRP A 252 8.39 5.60 9.49
C TRP A 252 9.84 5.41 9.94
N ARG A 253 10.21 4.23 10.46
CA ARG A 253 11.58 3.92 10.88
C ARG A 253 12.52 3.78 9.69
N TYR A 254 12.03 3.20 8.60
CA TYR A 254 12.80 3.04 7.38
C TYR A 254 12.98 4.38 6.66
N ALA A 255 11.92 5.18 6.57
CA ALA A 255 11.99 6.54 6.05
C ALA A 255 12.95 7.39 6.90
N LEU A 256 12.83 7.38 8.24
CA LEU A 256 13.71 8.09 9.15
C LEU A 256 15.17 7.68 9.00
N ALA A 257 15.44 6.37 8.95
CA ALA A 257 16.81 5.87 8.83
C ALA A 257 17.49 6.36 7.54
N TRP A 258 16.74 6.40 6.44
CA TRP A 258 17.25 6.93 5.17
C TRP A 258 17.43 8.45 5.22
N LEU A 259 16.46 9.22 5.70
CA LEU A 259 16.51 10.67 5.82
C LEU A 259 17.70 11.12 6.70
N LEU A 260 17.94 10.43 7.82
CA LEU A 260 19.09 10.71 8.70
C LEU A 260 20.42 10.37 8.04
N ARG A 261 20.52 9.26 7.34
CA ARG A 261 21.71 8.86 6.59
C ARG A 261 22.08 9.91 5.55
N GLU A 262 21.11 10.44 4.83
CA GLU A 262 21.31 11.48 3.82
C GLU A 262 21.41 12.90 4.42
N SER A 263 21.29 13.02 5.75
CA SER A 263 21.28 14.32 6.47
C SER A 263 20.18 15.26 6.00
N ILE A 264 19.04 14.72 5.56
CA ILE A 264 17.90 15.50 5.08
C ILE A 264 17.10 16.03 6.25
N SER A 265 16.82 17.33 6.22
CA SER A 265 15.85 18.03 7.07
C SER A 265 14.87 18.72 6.14
N THR A 266 13.57 18.49 6.31
CA THR A 266 12.56 19.05 5.41
C THR A 266 11.24 19.31 6.14
N SER A 267 10.56 20.39 5.75
CA SER A 267 9.16 20.66 6.09
C SER A 267 8.20 20.36 4.92
N ARG A 268 8.73 19.82 3.82
CA ARG A 268 7.99 19.56 2.58
C ARG A 268 7.83 18.06 2.31
N LEU A 269 7.64 17.25 3.36
CA LEU A 269 7.28 15.84 3.23
C LEU A 269 5.76 15.73 3.03
N LEU A 270 5.33 15.25 1.89
CA LEU A 270 3.93 14.97 1.58
C LEU A 270 3.69 13.47 1.60
N VAL A 271 3.03 12.98 2.63
CA VAL A 271 2.66 11.56 2.74
C VAL A 271 1.33 11.35 2.04
N LEU A 272 1.36 10.52 1.00
CA LEU A 272 0.19 10.12 0.22
C LEU A 272 -0.40 8.84 0.80
N ASP A 273 -1.73 8.80 0.95
CA ASP A 273 -2.41 7.66 1.55
C ASP A 273 -3.86 7.57 1.08
N THR A 274 -4.58 6.55 1.52
CA THR A 274 -6.05 6.50 1.41
C THR A 274 -6.70 7.01 2.69
N SER A 275 -7.96 7.40 2.61
CA SER A 275 -8.73 7.84 3.77
C SER A 275 -10.10 7.16 3.78
N PRO A 276 -10.32 6.17 4.67
CA PRO A 276 -11.55 5.42 4.68
C PRO A 276 -12.75 6.21 5.21
N TYR A 277 -13.87 6.09 4.51
CA TYR A 277 -15.18 6.61 4.91
C TYR A 277 -16.21 5.48 4.97
N PRO A 278 -17.24 5.61 5.81
CA PRO A 278 -18.22 4.53 6.01
C PRO A 278 -19.15 4.33 4.81
N THR A 279 -19.36 5.37 4.00
CA THR A 279 -20.27 5.32 2.84
C THR A 279 -19.69 6.04 1.64
N THR A 280 -20.20 5.73 0.46
CA THR A 280 -19.83 6.36 -0.81
C THR A 280 -20.16 7.86 -0.81
N GLU A 281 -21.28 8.26 -0.19
CA GLU A 281 -21.67 9.67 -0.08
C GLU A 281 -20.68 10.44 0.78
N ALA A 282 -20.26 9.88 1.92
CA ALA A 282 -19.26 10.51 2.78
C ALA A 282 -17.89 10.61 2.11
N ALA A 283 -17.49 9.59 1.34
CA ALA A 283 -16.27 9.62 0.55
C ALA A 283 -16.37 10.63 -0.60
N GLY A 284 -17.51 10.72 -1.28
CA GLY A 284 -17.76 11.59 -2.42
C GLY A 284 -18.06 13.05 -2.06
N ALA A 285 -18.13 13.39 -0.76
CA ALA A 285 -18.40 14.77 -0.32
C ALA A 285 -17.22 15.75 -0.60
N GLN A 286 -16.04 15.22 -0.91
CA GLN A 286 -14.82 15.96 -1.22
C GLN A 286 -13.99 15.18 -2.26
N ASP A 287 -13.16 15.91 -3.03
CA ASP A 287 -12.21 15.28 -3.95
C ASP A 287 -11.00 14.72 -3.21
N LEU A 288 -10.43 15.48 -2.25
CA LEU A 288 -9.24 15.13 -1.51
C LEU A 288 -9.43 15.30 0.00
N VAL A 289 -8.56 14.65 0.76
CA VAL A 289 -8.59 14.70 2.21
C VAL A 289 -7.21 15.12 2.74
N LEU A 290 -7.22 16.10 3.62
CA LEU A 290 -6.05 16.60 4.33
C LEU A 290 -6.13 16.22 5.82
N ARG A 291 -5.05 16.47 6.56
CA ARG A 291 -5.01 16.42 8.01
C ARG A 291 -4.17 17.57 8.54
N GLN A 292 -4.55 18.09 9.70
CA GLN A 292 -3.76 19.04 10.46
C GLN A 292 -2.96 18.35 11.58
N LYS A 293 -3.39 17.15 11.96
CA LYS A 293 -2.77 16.32 13.02
C LYS A 293 -3.19 14.87 12.93
N ASP A 294 -2.44 14.03 13.65
CA ASP A 294 -2.86 12.70 14.05
C ASP A 294 -2.70 12.51 15.58
N ALA A 295 -2.76 11.28 16.08
CA ALA A 295 -2.57 11.00 17.50
C ALA A 295 -1.11 11.16 17.96
N SER A 296 -0.15 11.34 17.05
CA SER A 296 1.28 11.42 17.35
C SER A 296 1.81 12.85 17.32
N ALA A 297 1.35 13.70 16.37
CA ALA A 297 1.90 15.02 16.13
C ALA A 297 0.93 15.98 15.42
N LEU A 298 1.24 17.28 15.51
CA LEU A 298 0.72 18.31 14.62
C LEU A 298 1.55 18.32 13.33
N PHE A 299 0.89 18.56 12.20
CA PHE A 299 1.53 18.63 10.90
C PHE A 299 1.98 20.06 10.58
N ASP A 300 2.82 20.20 9.55
CA ASP A 300 3.33 21.49 9.13
C ASP A 300 2.18 22.38 8.62
N ARG A 301 2.00 23.51 9.30
CA ARG A 301 0.86 24.40 9.03
C ARG A 301 1.03 25.16 7.72
N ASP A 302 2.26 25.57 7.42
CA ASP A 302 2.50 26.42 6.25
C ASP A 302 2.45 25.58 4.99
N PHE A 303 3.00 24.38 5.02
CA PHE A 303 2.90 23.45 3.90
C PHE A 303 1.46 22.93 3.69
N THR A 304 0.72 22.67 4.79
CA THR A 304 -0.71 22.33 4.69
C THR A 304 -1.50 23.45 4.01
N ARG A 305 -1.24 24.71 4.38
CA ARG A 305 -1.88 25.88 3.75
C ARG A 305 -1.51 26.02 2.28
N GLU A 306 -0.26 25.77 1.90
CA GLU A 306 0.14 25.76 0.49
C GLU A 306 -0.67 24.75 -0.33
N ILE A 307 -0.91 23.54 0.21
CA ILE A 307 -1.77 22.52 -0.42
C ILE A 307 -3.21 23.02 -0.55
N GLU A 308 -3.76 23.66 0.52
CA GLU A 308 -5.10 24.27 0.49
C GLU A 308 -5.23 25.32 -0.62
N ASP A 309 -4.27 26.24 -0.67
CA ASP A 309 -4.29 27.33 -1.66
C ASP A 309 -4.23 26.77 -3.10
N ARG A 310 -3.45 25.72 -3.34
CA ARG A 310 -3.40 25.02 -4.63
C ARG A 310 -4.72 24.32 -4.95
N CYS A 311 -5.34 23.65 -3.96
CA CYS A 311 -6.67 23.05 -4.14
C CYS A 311 -7.69 24.12 -4.58
N LEU A 312 -7.70 25.27 -3.90
CA LEU A 312 -8.60 26.40 -4.24
C LEU A 312 -8.33 26.94 -5.65
N GLN A 313 -7.06 27.15 -6.03
CA GLN A 313 -6.68 27.62 -7.37
C GLN A 313 -7.11 26.65 -8.48
N LEU A 314 -7.04 25.34 -8.21
CA LEU A 314 -7.41 24.29 -9.14
C LEU A 314 -8.91 23.93 -9.11
N GLY A 315 -9.70 24.53 -8.20
CA GLY A 315 -11.12 24.19 -8.01
C GLY A 315 -11.33 22.78 -7.48
N ILE A 316 -10.39 22.28 -6.67
CA ILE A 316 -10.44 20.95 -6.03
C ILE A 316 -11.06 21.11 -4.65
N SER A 317 -12.12 20.35 -4.38
CA SER A 317 -12.74 20.31 -3.06
C SER A 317 -11.93 19.43 -2.10
N TYR A 318 -11.81 19.86 -0.83
CA TYR A 318 -11.11 19.09 0.18
C TYR A 318 -11.78 19.17 1.55
N SER A 319 -11.51 18.18 2.39
CA SER A 319 -11.91 18.16 3.80
C SER A 319 -10.76 17.76 4.70
N TYR A 320 -10.93 17.94 6.01
CA TYR A 320 -9.97 17.52 7.02
C TYR A 320 -10.46 16.27 7.73
N LYS A 321 -9.69 15.17 7.66
CA LYS A 321 -10.05 13.89 8.30
C LYS A 321 -10.09 13.99 9.83
N ASP A 322 -9.13 14.69 10.41
CA ASP A 322 -9.09 14.90 11.86
C ASP A 322 -10.33 15.66 12.36
N ARG A 323 -10.76 16.71 11.65
CA ARG A 323 -12.00 17.45 11.96
C ARG A 323 -13.25 16.59 11.77
N TRP A 324 -13.27 15.80 10.70
CA TRP A 324 -14.37 14.86 10.47
C TRP A 324 -14.50 13.86 11.62
N ILE A 325 -13.38 13.27 12.07
CA ILE A 325 -13.34 12.33 13.20
C ILE A 325 -13.81 13.04 14.50
N GLU A 326 -13.34 14.26 14.75
CA GLU A 326 -13.73 15.04 15.92
C GLU A 326 -15.24 15.32 15.93
N ASN A 327 -15.81 15.68 14.78
CA ASN A 327 -17.26 15.91 14.64
C ASN A 327 -18.06 14.62 14.86
N GLU A 328 -17.65 13.52 14.26
CA GLU A 328 -18.26 12.20 14.47
C GLU A 328 -18.23 11.81 15.96
N ASN A 329 -17.15 12.11 16.65
CA ASN A 329 -16.96 11.79 18.07
C ASN A 329 -17.92 12.56 19.01
N LEU A 330 -18.53 13.67 18.56
CA LEU A 330 -19.52 14.40 19.37
C LEU A 330 -20.78 13.55 19.67
N THR A 331 -21.09 12.59 18.81
CA THR A 331 -22.31 11.76 18.90
C THR A 331 -22.02 10.30 19.24
N ARG A 332 -20.73 9.88 19.24
CA ARG A 332 -20.36 8.49 19.47
C ARG A 332 -20.18 8.16 20.96
N ALA A 333 -20.76 7.05 21.40
CA ALA A 333 -20.51 6.52 22.75
C ALA A 333 -19.04 6.07 22.95
N LYS A 334 -18.41 5.52 21.88
CA LYS A 334 -16.98 5.17 21.86
C LYS A 334 -16.29 6.04 20.80
N PRO A 335 -15.42 6.98 21.20
CA PRO A 335 -14.72 7.85 20.26
C PRO A 335 -13.83 7.08 19.27
N MET A 336 -13.79 7.53 18.03
CA MET A 336 -12.82 7.10 17.04
C MET A 336 -11.45 7.70 17.35
N SER A 337 -10.39 6.91 17.14
CA SER A 337 -9.02 7.42 17.21
C SER A 337 -8.69 8.27 15.97
N LEU A 338 -7.86 9.29 16.16
CA LEU A 338 -7.24 10.02 15.02
C LEU A 338 -6.28 9.14 14.20
N GLY A 339 -5.91 7.96 14.74
CA GLY A 339 -4.89 7.11 14.15
C GLY A 339 -3.47 7.64 14.35
N ARG A 340 -2.49 6.89 13.86
CA ARG A 340 -1.07 7.26 13.89
C ARG A 340 -0.48 6.96 12.52
N THR A 341 -0.25 8.01 11.75
CA THR A 341 0.29 7.91 10.40
C THR A 341 1.82 7.79 10.40
N GLU A 342 2.40 7.43 9.28
CA GLU A 342 3.84 7.48 9.06
C GLU A 342 4.40 8.87 9.36
N LEU A 343 3.75 9.93 8.84
CA LEU A 343 4.16 11.31 9.04
C LEU A 343 4.18 11.70 10.51
N GLY A 344 3.09 11.45 11.25
CA GLY A 344 3.01 11.85 12.64
C GLY A 344 4.10 11.21 13.51
N ARG A 345 4.44 9.97 13.23
CA ARG A 345 5.54 9.26 13.90
C ARG A 345 6.92 9.85 13.54
N LEU A 346 7.14 10.24 12.28
CA LEU A 346 8.36 10.92 11.83
C LEU A 346 8.53 12.28 12.51
N VAL A 347 7.47 13.10 12.51
CA VAL A 347 7.46 14.42 13.17
C VAL A 347 7.79 14.28 14.67
N ALA A 348 7.12 13.35 15.35
CA ALA A 348 7.35 13.11 16.79
C ALA A 348 8.78 12.62 17.06
N ALA A 349 9.32 11.70 16.25
CA ALA A 349 10.65 11.13 16.44
C ALA A 349 11.79 12.12 16.14
N THR A 350 11.53 13.18 15.38
CA THR A 350 12.54 14.17 14.96
C THR A 350 12.35 15.54 15.60
N GLU A 351 11.40 15.66 16.52
CA GLU A 351 11.05 16.94 17.13
C GLU A 351 10.77 18.05 16.10
N GLY A 352 10.11 17.64 14.97
CA GLY A 352 9.75 18.53 13.88
C GLY A 352 10.86 18.89 12.90
N ARG A 353 12.08 18.35 13.00
CA ARG A 353 13.13 18.55 11.98
C ARG A 353 12.76 17.95 10.63
N ILE A 354 11.99 16.89 10.64
CA ILE A 354 11.27 16.35 9.48
C ILE A 354 9.81 16.60 9.76
N SER A 355 9.19 17.43 8.94
CA SER A 355 7.76 17.74 9.02
C SER A 355 7.13 17.81 7.64
N GLY A 356 5.83 17.99 7.58
CA GLY A 356 5.10 18.01 6.32
C GLY A 356 3.60 17.92 6.53
N THR A 357 2.89 17.45 5.53
CA THR A 357 1.45 17.23 5.59
C THR A 357 1.04 15.93 4.91
N THR A 358 -0.23 15.57 4.97
CA THR A 358 -0.77 14.39 4.28
C THR A 358 -1.72 14.82 3.18
N LEU A 359 -1.72 14.07 2.08
CA LEU A 359 -2.73 14.13 1.04
C LEU A 359 -3.32 12.73 0.88
N GLN A 360 -4.63 12.61 1.11
CA GLN A 360 -5.28 11.31 1.12
C GLN A 360 -6.42 11.28 0.08
N ILE A 361 -6.60 10.10 -0.53
CA ILE A 361 -7.71 9.85 -1.44
C ILE A 361 -8.86 9.23 -0.63
N PRO A 362 -10.08 9.81 -0.64
CA PRO A 362 -11.21 9.22 0.05
C PRO A 362 -11.58 7.86 -0.55
N THR A 363 -11.75 6.85 0.30
CA THR A 363 -12.10 5.48 -0.08
C THR A 363 -13.24 4.94 0.77
N THR A 364 -13.87 3.86 0.31
CA THR A 364 -14.76 3.00 1.08
C THR A 364 -14.24 1.57 1.09
N GLY A 365 -14.78 0.69 1.93
CA GLY A 365 -14.37 -0.73 1.96
C GLY A 365 -13.04 -0.96 2.67
N TYR A 366 -12.74 -0.22 3.71
CA TYR A 366 -11.47 -0.20 4.45
C TYR A 366 -10.84 -1.57 4.72
N HIS A 367 -9.62 -1.76 4.26
CA HIS A 367 -8.81 -2.97 4.40
C HIS A 367 -9.45 -4.24 3.85
N THR A 368 -10.24 -4.11 2.78
CA THR A 368 -10.85 -5.24 2.07
C THR A 368 -10.27 -5.39 0.66
N ALA A 369 -10.60 -6.47 -0.02
CA ALA A 369 -10.26 -6.65 -1.45
C ALA A 369 -11.06 -5.72 -2.38
N GLU A 370 -12.02 -4.94 -1.85
CA GLU A 370 -12.96 -4.12 -2.62
C GLU A 370 -13.00 -2.66 -2.16
N GLU A 371 -11.86 -2.14 -1.74
CA GLU A 371 -11.73 -0.71 -1.48
C GLU A 371 -12.04 0.06 -2.76
N THR A 372 -12.80 1.13 -2.63
CA THR A 372 -13.30 1.88 -3.78
C THR A 372 -12.95 3.35 -3.67
N ALA A 373 -12.34 3.90 -4.71
CA ALA A 373 -12.01 5.33 -4.86
C ALA A 373 -12.71 5.93 -6.09
N SER A 374 -13.08 7.19 -6.01
CA SER A 374 -13.63 7.94 -7.14
C SER A 374 -12.53 8.28 -8.16
N LEU A 375 -12.82 8.15 -9.46
CA LEU A 375 -11.94 8.65 -10.53
C LEU A 375 -11.76 10.16 -10.48
N ALA A 376 -12.76 10.90 -9.97
CA ALA A 376 -12.66 12.34 -9.75
C ALA A 376 -11.57 12.66 -8.71
N SER A 377 -11.54 11.92 -7.60
CA SER A 377 -10.51 12.07 -6.55
C SER A 377 -9.11 11.74 -7.06
N VAL A 378 -8.96 10.67 -7.85
CA VAL A 378 -7.68 10.30 -8.48
C VAL A 378 -7.21 11.41 -9.42
N ARG A 379 -8.08 11.92 -10.27
CA ARG A 379 -7.77 13.04 -11.18
C ARG A 379 -7.41 14.31 -10.41
N ALA A 380 -8.14 14.63 -9.34
CA ALA A 380 -7.85 15.77 -8.48
C ALA A 380 -6.45 15.65 -7.84
N ALA A 381 -6.08 14.45 -7.34
CA ALA A 381 -4.76 14.18 -6.78
C ALA A 381 -3.64 14.40 -7.83
N ILE A 382 -3.81 13.87 -9.04
CA ILE A 382 -2.84 14.04 -10.14
C ILE A 382 -2.71 15.53 -10.50
N ARG A 383 -3.81 16.26 -10.69
CA ARG A 383 -3.78 17.69 -11.02
C ARG A 383 -3.06 18.51 -9.94
N LEU A 384 -3.34 18.22 -8.67
CA LEU A 384 -2.69 18.91 -7.55
C LEU A 384 -1.18 18.60 -7.53
N LEU A 385 -0.80 17.33 -7.61
CA LEU A 385 0.59 16.90 -7.53
C LEU A 385 1.41 17.33 -8.75
N SER A 386 0.81 17.34 -9.95
CA SER A 386 1.45 17.88 -11.17
C SER A 386 1.72 19.38 -11.10
N SER A 387 1.10 20.12 -10.19
CA SER A 387 1.41 21.55 -9.99
C SER A 387 2.72 21.81 -9.24
N TYR A 388 3.45 20.76 -8.85
CA TYR A 388 4.77 20.80 -8.20
C TYR A 388 5.93 20.48 -9.17
N HIS A 389 5.67 20.56 -10.48
CA HIS A 389 6.71 20.43 -11.52
C HIS A 389 7.58 21.66 -11.64
#